data_7cc91280dcafa78273945e0e7968eea4
#
_entry.id   7cc91280dcafa78273945e0e7968eea4
#
_cell.length_a   1.000
_cell.length_b   1.000
_cell.length_c   1.000
_cell.angle_alpha   90.00
_cell.angle_beta   90.00
_cell.angle_gamma   90.00
#
_symmetry.space_group_name_H-M   'P 1'
#
loop_
_entity.id
_entity.type
_entity.pdbx_description
1 polymer ?
#
loop_
_entity_poly.entity_id
_entity_poly.type
_entity_poly.pdbx_seq_one_letter_code
_entity_poly.pdbx_strand_id
1 'polypeptide(L)'
;MSLADIRKKTKQKPPRIIVHGEAAVGKTYLASQTRNPIMLDVEDGLGKIQMDHIPSKTYSDVMSNLDELYNEKHEYKTVCVDSLDWFERLLWEKVCADNNWASIDQPSYGKGYSETLRYWGQYVEKLNRLRDKGMMIFQICHSEVRKVEDPRIEAYDRYSLKLHKKAAALLLEHSDACFFAAKKLGTIKVQGKSGMTTKTVSGDRIIYTNNDPAYLAKNRYNLPDELPMDWNAIREEMLK
;
A
#
# COMPACT_ATOMS: atom_id res chain seq x y z
N MET A 1 -35.66 3.66 0.81
CA MET A 1 -34.89 4.04 2.02
C MET A 1 -35.74 4.98 2.85
N SER A 2 -35.96 4.65 4.12
CA SER A 2 -36.71 5.50 5.06
C SER A 2 -35.73 6.43 5.79
N LEU A 3 -36.19 7.62 6.21
CA LEU A 3 -35.42 8.51 7.09
C LEU A 3 -35.05 7.82 8.42
N ALA A 4 -35.77 6.74 8.81
CA ALA A 4 -35.43 5.89 9.95
C ALA A 4 -34.10 5.13 9.79
N ASP A 5 -33.58 4.99 8.56
CA ASP A 5 -32.30 4.35 8.26
C ASP A 5 -31.09 5.29 8.42
N ILE A 6 -31.31 6.57 8.75
CA ILE A 6 -30.27 7.54 9.03
C ILE A 6 -29.56 7.16 10.33
N ARG A 7 -28.32 6.69 10.21
CA ARG A 7 -27.47 6.34 11.34
C ARG A 7 -26.41 7.39 11.57
N LYS A 8 -26.29 7.91 12.78
CA LYS A 8 -25.07 8.64 13.17
C LYS A 8 -23.92 7.65 13.22
N LYS A 9 -22.78 7.98 12.60
CA LYS A 9 -21.57 7.15 12.65
C LYS A 9 -21.07 7.12 14.11
N THR A 10 -21.39 6.05 14.84
CA THR A 10 -21.06 5.91 16.26
C THR A 10 -19.78 5.11 16.53
N LYS A 11 -19.27 4.37 15.54
CA LYS A 11 -18.07 3.54 15.69
C LYS A 11 -17.15 3.69 14.48
N GLN A 12 -15.90 4.05 14.73
CA GLN A 12 -14.88 4.09 13.70
C GLN A 12 -14.50 2.65 13.29
N LYS A 13 -14.58 2.33 12.01
CA LYS A 13 -14.11 1.03 11.49
C LYS A 13 -12.56 1.01 11.48
N PRO A 14 -11.93 -0.18 11.57
CA PRO A 14 -10.49 -0.30 11.42
C PRO A 14 -9.99 0.36 10.12
N PRO A 15 -8.79 0.96 10.12
CA PRO A 15 -8.28 1.66 8.96
C PRO A 15 -7.87 0.71 7.83
N ARG A 16 -7.91 1.24 6.60
CA ARG A 16 -7.32 0.64 5.40
C ARG A 16 -6.16 1.51 4.96
N ILE A 17 -4.96 1.01 5.13
CA ILE A 17 -3.72 1.74 4.93
C ILE A 17 -2.95 1.11 3.77
N ILE A 18 -2.40 1.94 2.91
CA ILE A 18 -1.35 1.59 1.96
C ILE A 18 -0.08 2.29 2.41
N VAL A 19 1.04 1.57 2.45
CA VAL A 19 2.36 2.16 2.65
C VAL A 19 3.22 1.85 1.44
N HIS A 20 3.70 2.88 0.75
CA HIS A 20 4.59 2.69 -0.37
C HIS A 20 5.93 3.39 -0.17
N GLY A 21 6.95 2.96 -0.88
CA GLY A 21 8.31 3.48 -0.76
C GLY A 21 9.32 2.59 -1.46
N GLU A 22 10.57 3.01 -1.48
CA GLU A 22 11.66 2.24 -2.04
C GLU A 22 11.84 0.87 -1.35
N ALA A 23 12.52 -0.05 -2.02
CA ALA A 23 12.89 -1.32 -1.40
C ALA A 23 13.77 -1.07 -0.16
N ALA A 24 13.67 -1.96 0.83
CA ALA A 24 14.43 -1.92 2.07
C ALA A 24 14.27 -0.64 2.94
N VAL A 25 13.29 0.22 2.67
CA VAL A 25 13.01 1.38 3.55
C VAL A 25 12.44 0.98 4.91
N GLY A 26 11.87 -0.24 5.03
CA GLY A 26 11.37 -0.80 6.29
C GLY A 26 9.83 -0.97 6.34
N LYS A 27 9.14 -1.01 5.21
CA LYS A 27 7.67 -1.17 5.12
C LYS A 27 7.16 -2.41 5.85
N THR A 28 7.79 -3.57 5.59
CA THR A 28 7.47 -4.86 6.23
C THR A 28 7.70 -4.81 7.74
N TYR A 29 8.77 -4.15 8.19
CA TYR A 29 9.01 -3.94 9.62
C TYR A 29 7.93 -3.06 10.27
N LEU A 30 7.47 -2.00 9.59
CA LEU A 30 6.36 -1.18 10.08
C LEU A 30 5.07 -2.01 10.20
N ALA A 31 4.78 -2.87 9.23
CA ALA A 31 3.63 -3.77 9.28
C ALA A 31 3.68 -4.73 10.47
N SER A 32 4.87 -5.26 10.80
CA SER A 32 5.06 -6.19 11.92
C SER A 32 4.81 -5.56 13.30
N GLN A 33 4.89 -4.23 13.41
CA GLN A 33 4.59 -3.50 14.64
C GLN A 33 3.09 -3.33 14.91
N THR A 34 2.23 -3.67 13.96
CA THR A 34 0.78 -3.54 14.11
C THR A 34 0.22 -4.57 15.09
N ARG A 35 -1.05 -4.41 15.48
CA ARG A 35 -1.66 -5.29 16.48
C ARG A 35 -1.94 -6.68 15.90
N ASN A 36 -1.36 -7.73 16.47
CA ASN A 36 -1.55 -9.14 16.10
C ASN A 36 -1.62 -9.32 14.57
N PRO A 37 -0.53 -8.99 13.85
CA PRO A 37 -0.52 -9.02 12.39
C PRO A 37 -0.39 -10.45 11.84
N ILE A 38 -1.02 -10.70 10.70
CA ILE A 38 -0.78 -11.84 9.82
C ILE A 38 -0.43 -11.32 8.43
N MET A 39 0.65 -11.82 7.83
CA MET A 39 1.11 -11.41 6.50
C MET A 39 0.69 -12.41 5.44
N LEU A 40 0.03 -11.96 4.40
CA LEU A 40 0.00 -12.65 3.11
C LEU A 40 1.30 -12.34 2.38
N ASP A 41 2.23 -13.28 2.42
CA ASP A 41 3.58 -13.12 1.87
C ASP A 41 3.60 -13.51 0.39
N VAL A 42 3.50 -12.50 -0.45
CA VAL A 42 3.46 -12.64 -1.92
C VAL A 42 4.87 -12.54 -2.51
N GLU A 43 5.74 -11.73 -1.88
CA GLU A 43 7.08 -11.40 -2.39
C GLU A 43 8.16 -12.35 -1.89
N ASP A 44 7.94 -13.07 -0.77
CA ASP A 44 8.96 -13.82 -0.03
C ASP A 44 10.01 -12.92 0.63
N GLY A 45 9.52 -11.78 1.18
CA GLY A 45 10.36 -10.67 1.63
C GLY A 45 10.58 -10.53 3.14
N LEU A 46 10.04 -11.44 3.97
CA LEU A 46 10.10 -11.32 5.44
C LEU A 46 11.51 -11.36 6.03
N GLY A 47 12.41 -12.15 5.44
CA GLY A 47 13.80 -12.27 5.87
C GLY A 47 13.94 -12.64 7.36
N LYS A 48 14.44 -11.69 8.18
CA LYS A 48 14.62 -11.89 9.64
C LYS A 48 13.47 -11.34 10.48
N ILE A 49 12.43 -10.79 9.86
CA ILE A 49 11.29 -10.21 10.59
C ILE A 49 10.44 -11.35 11.13
N GLN A 50 10.28 -11.41 12.45
CA GLN A 50 9.42 -12.40 13.12
C GLN A 50 7.98 -11.92 13.07
N MET A 51 7.16 -12.58 12.26
CA MET A 51 5.75 -12.29 12.07
C MET A 51 5.07 -13.52 11.51
N ASP A 52 3.85 -13.80 11.96
CA ASP A 52 3.04 -14.86 11.38
C ASP A 52 2.73 -14.52 9.92
N HIS A 53 2.93 -15.49 9.02
CA HIS A 53 2.75 -15.30 7.60
C HIS A 53 2.21 -16.54 6.90
N ILE A 54 1.55 -16.30 5.79
CA ILE A 54 1.02 -17.34 4.90
C ILE A 54 1.64 -17.12 3.52
N PRO A 55 2.48 -18.02 3.00
CA PRO A 55 2.98 -17.95 1.64
C PRO A 55 1.83 -17.90 0.63
N SER A 56 1.83 -16.94 -0.27
CA SER A 56 0.76 -16.68 -1.22
C SER A 56 1.36 -16.48 -2.62
N LYS A 57 1.61 -17.58 -3.32
CA LYS A 57 2.39 -17.60 -4.57
C LYS A 57 1.53 -17.48 -5.83
N THR A 58 0.20 -17.54 -5.71
CA THR A 58 -0.75 -17.36 -6.80
C THR A 58 -1.86 -16.40 -6.39
N TYR A 59 -2.59 -15.85 -7.37
CA TYR A 59 -3.81 -15.10 -7.11
C TYR A 59 -4.80 -15.91 -6.26
N SER A 60 -4.95 -17.19 -6.57
CA SER A 60 -5.87 -18.09 -5.87
C SER A 60 -5.46 -18.28 -4.40
N ASP A 61 -4.17 -18.39 -4.11
CA ASP A 61 -3.69 -18.50 -2.72
C ASP A 61 -4.06 -17.27 -1.91
N VAL A 62 -3.80 -16.06 -2.45
CA VAL A 62 -4.18 -14.79 -1.77
C VAL A 62 -5.68 -14.78 -1.50
N MET A 63 -6.51 -15.13 -2.48
CA MET A 63 -7.96 -15.09 -2.35
C MET A 63 -8.48 -16.14 -1.37
N SER A 64 -7.92 -17.35 -1.36
CA SER A 64 -8.25 -18.43 -0.44
C SER A 64 -7.85 -18.07 1.00
N ASN A 65 -6.63 -17.57 1.21
CA ASN A 65 -6.13 -17.17 2.52
C ASN A 65 -6.99 -16.04 3.13
N LEU A 66 -7.49 -15.09 2.31
CA LEU A 66 -8.44 -14.07 2.76
C LEU A 66 -9.80 -14.67 3.16
N ASP A 67 -10.27 -15.73 2.48
CA ASP A 67 -11.48 -16.45 2.87
C ASP A 67 -11.28 -17.25 4.16
N GLU A 68 -10.14 -17.89 4.35
CA GLU A 68 -9.80 -18.61 5.59
C GLU A 68 -9.77 -17.64 6.78
N LEU A 69 -9.10 -16.49 6.64
CA LEU A 69 -9.12 -15.43 7.66
C LEU A 69 -10.53 -14.89 7.92
N TYR A 70 -11.41 -14.95 6.95
CA TYR A 70 -12.80 -14.56 7.19
C TYR A 70 -13.61 -15.65 7.89
N ASN A 71 -13.43 -16.93 7.57
CA ASN A 71 -14.30 -18.02 8.00
C ASN A 71 -13.83 -18.66 9.31
N GLU A 72 -12.51 -18.75 9.52
CA GLU A 72 -11.93 -19.46 10.67
C GLU A 72 -11.85 -18.53 11.92
N LYS A 73 -11.73 -19.18 13.09
CA LYS A 73 -11.50 -18.49 14.36
C LYS A 73 -10.01 -18.23 14.55
N HIS A 74 -9.65 -16.99 14.79
CA HIS A 74 -8.26 -16.59 15.03
C HIS A 74 -8.19 -15.29 15.87
N GLU A 75 -6.99 -14.99 16.40
CA GLU A 75 -6.74 -13.81 17.23
C GLU A 75 -6.14 -12.63 16.46
N TYR A 76 -5.88 -12.77 15.14
CA TYR A 76 -5.31 -11.71 14.32
C TYR A 76 -6.21 -10.47 14.26
N LYS A 77 -5.58 -9.29 14.29
CA LYS A 77 -6.26 -7.98 14.26
C LYS A 77 -5.85 -7.13 13.07
N THR A 78 -4.79 -7.51 12.39
CA THR A 78 -4.32 -6.86 11.16
C THR A 78 -4.03 -7.91 10.11
N VAL A 79 -4.57 -7.73 8.91
CA VAL A 79 -4.12 -8.45 7.72
C VAL A 79 -3.19 -7.54 6.93
N CYS A 80 -1.97 -8.03 6.69
CA CYS A 80 -0.94 -7.38 5.91
C CYS A 80 -0.79 -8.08 4.55
N VAL A 81 -0.52 -7.33 3.50
CA VAL A 81 -0.23 -7.86 2.16
C VAL A 81 1.09 -7.28 1.67
N ASP A 82 2.09 -8.11 1.45
CA ASP A 82 3.43 -7.71 1.00
C ASP A 82 3.83 -8.50 -0.26
N SER A 83 3.78 -7.89 -1.45
CA SER A 83 3.40 -6.52 -1.75
C SER A 83 2.35 -6.48 -2.88
N LEU A 84 1.67 -5.35 -3.01
CA LEU A 84 0.61 -5.15 -4.03
C LEU A 84 1.14 -5.25 -5.45
N ASP A 85 2.35 -4.77 -5.72
CA ASP A 85 2.96 -4.82 -7.04
C ASP A 85 3.39 -6.23 -7.45
N TRP A 86 3.73 -7.10 -6.50
CA TRP A 86 3.89 -8.53 -6.74
C TRP A 86 2.54 -9.21 -6.94
N PHE A 87 1.55 -8.88 -6.12
CA PHE A 87 0.20 -9.40 -6.28
C PHE A 87 -0.41 -9.00 -7.64
N GLU A 88 -0.14 -7.79 -8.15
CA GLU A 88 -0.59 -7.38 -9.48
C GLU A 88 -0.08 -8.31 -10.58
N ARG A 89 1.16 -8.80 -10.49
CA ARG A 89 1.70 -9.76 -11.45
C ARG A 89 0.96 -11.10 -11.42
N LEU A 90 0.72 -11.64 -10.22
CA LEU A 90 -0.07 -12.87 -10.04
C LEU A 90 -1.50 -12.71 -10.57
N LEU A 91 -2.08 -11.53 -10.42
CA LEU A 91 -3.39 -11.20 -10.95
C LEU A 91 -3.36 -11.13 -12.48
N TRP A 92 -2.32 -10.58 -13.10
CA TRP A 92 -2.16 -10.58 -14.56
C TRP A 92 -2.02 -12.01 -15.11
N GLU A 93 -1.24 -12.85 -14.46
CA GLU A 93 -1.11 -14.27 -14.80
C GLU A 93 -2.48 -14.98 -14.77
N LYS A 94 -3.25 -14.75 -13.70
CA LYS A 94 -4.61 -15.30 -13.57
C LYS A 94 -5.54 -14.82 -14.70
N VAL A 95 -5.54 -13.51 -15.00
CA VAL A 95 -6.35 -12.94 -16.08
C VAL A 95 -5.94 -13.52 -17.43
N CYS A 96 -4.64 -13.66 -17.71
CA CYS A 96 -4.13 -14.25 -18.93
C CYS A 96 -4.57 -15.71 -19.07
N ALA A 97 -4.44 -16.51 -17.99
CA ALA A 97 -4.88 -17.91 -17.98
C ALA A 97 -6.38 -18.05 -18.23
N ASP A 98 -7.22 -17.24 -17.57
CA ASP A 98 -8.67 -17.28 -17.71
C ASP A 98 -9.17 -16.90 -19.12
N ASN A 99 -8.39 -16.10 -19.85
CA ASN A 99 -8.74 -15.61 -21.18
C ASN A 99 -7.95 -16.26 -22.32
N ASN A 100 -7.06 -17.21 -22.00
CA ASN A 100 -6.13 -17.82 -22.98
C ASN A 100 -5.25 -16.77 -23.70
N TRP A 101 -4.75 -15.75 -22.96
CA TRP A 101 -3.82 -14.74 -23.48
C TRP A 101 -2.39 -15.11 -23.14
N ALA A 102 -1.46 -14.89 -24.07
CA ALA A 102 -0.04 -15.09 -23.85
C ALA A 102 0.58 -14.00 -22.96
N SER A 103 -0.01 -12.80 -22.94
CA SER A 103 0.40 -11.68 -22.07
C SER A 103 -0.78 -10.74 -21.84
N ILE A 104 -0.66 -9.90 -20.80
CA ILE A 104 -1.68 -8.91 -20.46
C ILE A 104 -1.86 -7.83 -21.54
N ASP A 105 -0.84 -7.61 -22.36
CA ASP A 105 -0.86 -6.65 -23.48
C ASP A 105 -1.43 -7.24 -24.78
N GLN A 106 -1.64 -8.57 -24.87
CA GLN A 106 -2.13 -9.23 -26.07
C GLN A 106 -3.44 -8.64 -26.58
N PRO A 107 -4.47 -8.36 -25.74
CA PRO A 107 -5.69 -7.74 -26.25
C PRO A 107 -5.48 -6.24 -26.49
N SER A 108 -5.94 -5.77 -27.66
CA SER A 108 -5.79 -4.39 -28.09
C SER A 108 -6.39 -3.36 -27.13
N TYR A 109 -5.93 -2.10 -27.23
CA TYR A 109 -6.48 -0.94 -26.49
C TYR A 109 -6.45 -1.07 -24.98
N GLY A 110 -5.49 -1.83 -24.41
CA GLY A 110 -5.35 -2.00 -22.97
C GLY A 110 -6.53 -2.73 -22.30
N LYS A 111 -7.26 -3.56 -23.07
CA LYS A 111 -8.39 -4.37 -22.58
C LYS A 111 -7.94 -5.32 -21.46
N GLY A 112 -6.72 -5.91 -21.55
CA GLY A 112 -6.16 -6.77 -20.52
C GLY A 112 -6.13 -6.07 -19.16
N TYR A 113 -5.57 -4.87 -19.10
CA TYR A 113 -5.54 -4.07 -17.86
C TYR A 113 -6.92 -3.62 -17.38
N SER A 114 -7.89 -3.50 -18.26
CA SER A 114 -9.27 -3.20 -17.86
C SER A 114 -9.96 -4.42 -17.26
N GLU A 115 -9.68 -5.61 -17.79
CA GLU A 115 -10.20 -6.87 -17.24
C GLU A 115 -9.68 -7.14 -15.82
N THR A 116 -8.44 -6.72 -15.50
CA THR A 116 -7.88 -6.88 -14.15
C THR A 116 -8.71 -6.19 -13.07
N LEU A 117 -9.47 -5.13 -13.40
CA LEU A 117 -10.25 -4.38 -12.42
C LEU A 117 -11.34 -5.22 -11.76
N ARG A 118 -11.89 -6.22 -12.47
CA ARG A 118 -12.84 -7.17 -11.89
C ARG A 118 -12.20 -7.99 -10.77
N TYR A 119 -10.97 -8.45 -10.95
CA TYR A 119 -10.23 -9.24 -9.96
C TYR A 119 -9.78 -8.38 -8.79
N TRP A 120 -9.32 -7.16 -9.04
CA TRP A 120 -9.05 -6.17 -8.00
C TRP A 120 -10.30 -5.85 -7.17
N GLY A 121 -11.46 -5.74 -7.82
CA GLY A 121 -12.74 -5.55 -7.14
C GLY A 121 -13.07 -6.69 -6.17
N GLN A 122 -12.87 -7.95 -6.60
CA GLN A 122 -13.06 -9.13 -5.74
C GLN A 122 -12.09 -9.13 -4.54
N TYR A 123 -10.83 -8.78 -4.76
CA TYR A 123 -9.84 -8.64 -3.68
C TYR A 123 -10.27 -7.58 -2.66
N VAL A 124 -10.63 -6.40 -3.12
CA VAL A 124 -11.10 -5.29 -2.28
C VAL A 124 -12.36 -5.68 -1.48
N GLU A 125 -13.28 -6.42 -2.08
CA GLU A 125 -14.47 -6.92 -1.40
C GLU A 125 -14.11 -7.84 -0.22
N LYS A 126 -13.18 -8.79 -0.43
CA LYS A 126 -12.70 -9.68 0.66
C LYS A 126 -12.04 -8.89 1.79
N LEU A 127 -11.21 -7.90 1.47
CA LEU A 127 -10.62 -7.02 2.48
C LEU A 127 -11.69 -6.24 3.27
N ASN A 128 -12.74 -5.77 2.60
CA ASN A 128 -13.85 -5.10 3.29
C ASN A 128 -14.60 -6.03 4.25
N ARG A 129 -14.81 -7.29 3.87
CA ARG A 129 -15.43 -8.28 4.75
C ARG A 129 -14.60 -8.51 6.03
N LEU A 130 -13.26 -8.60 5.90
CA LEU A 130 -12.34 -8.70 7.05
C LEU A 130 -12.39 -7.43 7.91
N ARG A 131 -12.41 -6.26 7.28
CA ARG A 131 -12.57 -4.98 7.99
C ARG A 131 -13.87 -4.90 8.78
N ASP A 132 -14.95 -5.41 8.23
CA ASP A 132 -16.26 -5.44 8.90
C ASP A 132 -16.28 -6.40 10.10
N LYS A 133 -15.41 -7.42 10.10
CA LYS A 133 -15.11 -8.26 11.27
C LYS A 133 -14.15 -7.61 12.28
N GLY A 134 -13.65 -6.42 12.02
CA GLY A 134 -12.80 -5.65 12.93
C GLY A 134 -11.30 -5.75 12.67
N MET A 135 -10.87 -6.31 11.54
CA MET A 135 -9.45 -6.35 11.15
C MET A 135 -9.02 -5.06 10.46
N MET A 136 -7.86 -4.56 10.82
CA MET A 136 -7.17 -3.51 10.07
C MET A 136 -6.59 -4.09 8.77
N ILE A 137 -6.64 -3.30 7.71
CA ILE A 137 -6.05 -3.66 6.41
C ILE A 137 -4.77 -2.85 6.21
N PHE A 138 -3.64 -3.54 6.10
CA PHE A 138 -2.33 -2.92 5.89
C PHE A 138 -1.69 -3.48 4.62
N GLN A 139 -1.53 -2.66 3.61
CA GLN A 139 -1.04 -3.07 2.30
C GLN A 139 0.29 -2.38 2.01
N ILE A 140 1.26 -3.16 1.56
CA ILE A 140 2.60 -2.68 1.20
C ILE A 140 2.70 -2.62 -0.32
N CYS A 141 3.35 -1.58 -0.84
CA CYS A 141 3.64 -1.42 -2.26
C CYS A 141 5.04 -0.85 -2.45
N HIS A 142 5.71 -1.18 -3.53
CA HIS A 142 6.90 -0.45 -3.95
C HIS A 142 6.50 0.88 -4.59
N SER A 143 7.44 1.82 -4.59
CA SER A 143 7.31 3.07 -5.35
C SER A 143 7.99 2.96 -6.69
N GLU A 144 7.46 3.70 -7.65
CA GLU A 144 8.16 4.06 -8.88
C GLU A 144 8.03 5.57 -9.14
N VAL A 145 8.98 6.13 -9.86
CA VAL A 145 8.91 7.51 -10.31
C VAL A 145 8.07 7.56 -11.58
N ARG A 146 7.04 8.40 -11.59
CA ARG A 146 6.16 8.63 -12.73
C ARG A 146 6.13 10.10 -13.09
N LYS A 147 6.14 10.37 -14.38
CA LYS A 147 5.86 11.70 -14.90
C LYS A 147 4.38 12.04 -14.69
N VAL A 148 4.14 13.19 -14.09
CA VAL A 148 2.80 13.77 -13.88
C VAL A 148 2.63 14.96 -14.83
N GLU A 149 1.58 14.90 -15.62
CA GLU A 149 1.17 15.98 -16.51
C GLU A 149 0.01 16.73 -15.85
N ASP A 150 0.32 17.81 -15.13
CA ASP A 150 -0.68 18.68 -14.51
C ASP A 150 -0.97 19.84 -15.46
N PRO A 151 -2.23 20.08 -15.87
CA PRO A 151 -2.56 21.15 -16.81
C PRO A 151 -2.26 22.57 -16.31
N ARG A 152 -1.91 22.74 -15.03
CA ARG A 152 -1.63 24.05 -14.40
C ARG A 152 -0.14 24.40 -14.36
N ILE A 153 0.76 23.41 -14.51
CA ILE A 153 2.22 23.58 -14.37
C ILE A 153 2.96 22.68 -15.35
N GLU A 154 4.27 22.87 -15.49
CA GLU A 154 5.11 21.98 -16.27
C GLU A 154 5.10 20.54 -15.68
N ALA A 155 5.23 19.56 -16.56
CA ALA A 155 5.27 18.16 -16.16
C ALA A 155 6.46 17.87 -15.22
N TYR A 156 6.22 17.11 -14.17
CA TYR A 156 7.20 16.80 -13.14
C TYR A 156 7.19 15.31 -12.78
N ASP A 157 8.25 14.86 -12.14
CA ASP A 157 8.41 13.49 -11.67
C ASP A 157 7.90 13.35 -10.22
N ARG A 158 7.18 12.25 -9.94
CA ARG A 158 6.60 11.98 -8.63
C ARG A 158 6.72 10.51 -8.25
N TYR A 159 7.09 10.22 -7.01
CA TYR A 159 6.97 8.90 -6.43
C TYR A 159 5.49 8.49 -6.33
N SER A 160 5.15 7.38 -6.98
CA SER A 160 3.79 6.83 -7.05
C SER A 160 3.80 5.34 -6.73
N LEU A 161 2.63 4.76 -6.53
CA LEU A 161 2.49 3.30 -6.38
C LEU A 161 2.98 2.60 -7.65
N LYS A 162 3.81 1.57 -7.50
CA LYS A 162 4.31 0.74 -8.61
C LYS A 162 3.22 -0.25 -9.04
N LEU A 163 2.13 0.27 -9.55
CA LEU A 163 0.96 -0.47 -10.02
C LEU A 163 0.47 0.10 -11.34
N HIS A 164 -0.23 -0.67 -12.13
CA HIS A 164 -0.92 -0.11 -13.30
C HIS A 164 -1.88 1.01 -12.86
N LYS A 165 -1.93 2.10 -13.63
CA LYS A 165 -2.66 3.33 -13.26
C LYS A 165 -4.11 3.12 -12.80
N LYS A 166 -4.83 2.19 -13.42
CA LYS A 166 -6.24 1.89 -13.08
C LYS A 166 -6.34 1.16 -11.74
N ALA A 167 -5.43 0.23 -11.44
CA ALA A 167 -5.36 -0.47 -10.17
C ALA A 167 -4.95 0.48 -9.04
N ALA A 168 -3.93 1.30 -9.28
CA ALA A 168 -3.50 2.32 -8.32
C ALA A 168 -4.63 3.28 -7.93
N ALA A 169 -5.41 3.77 -8.91
CA ALA A 169 -6.57 4.64 -8.67
C ALA A 169 -7.63 3.95 -7.80
N LEU A 170 -8.02 2.71 -8.17
CA LEU A 170 -9.01 1.92 -7.42
C LEU A 170 -8.59 1.70 -5.97
N LEU A 171 -7.34 1.25 -5.75
CA LEU A 171 -6.83 0.96 -4.42
C LEU A 171 -6.66 2.24 -3.57
N LEU A 172 -6.21 3.34 -4.19
CA LEU A 172 -6.09 4.63 -3.52
C LEU A 172 -7.46 5.17 -3.10
N GLU A 173 -8.47 5.11 -3.97
CA GLU A 173 -9.84 5.52 -3.63
C GLU A 173 -10.37 4.72 -2.45
N HIS A 174 -10.08 3.41 -2.43
CA HIS A 174 -10.56 2.49 -1.41
C HIS A 174 -9.82 2.61 -0.07
N SER A 175 -8.58 3.07 -0.04
CA SER A 175 -7.81 3.28 1.18
C SER A 175 -8.30 4.48 1.99
N ASP A 176 -8.15 4.42 3.31
CA ASP A 176 -8.40 5.56 4.20
C ASP A 176 -7.15 6.43 4.34
N ALA A 177 -5.96 5.81 4.23
CA ALA A 177 -4.67 6.49 4.17
C ALA A 177 -3.73 5.79 3.19
N CYS A 178 -2.87 6.58 2.55
CA CYS A 178 -1.75 6.11 1.75
C CYS A 178 -0.52 6.90 2.18
N PHE A 179 0.51 6.23 2.66
CA PHE A 179 1.71 6.84 3.20
C PHE A 179 2.90 6.60 2.29
N PHE A 180 3.70 7.64 2.08
CA PHE A 180 4.99 7.50 1.42
C PHE A 180 6.09 7.34 2.47
N ALA A 181 6.74 6.18 2.48
CA ALA A 181 7.85 5.84 3.37
C ALA A 181 9.18 6.15 2.70
N ALA A 182 9.99 6.98 3.33
CA ALA A 182 11.30 7.38 2.82
C ALA A 182 12.33 7.56 3.94
N LYS A 183 13.60 7.69 3.57
CA LYS A 183 14.64 8.22 4.44
C LYS A 183 14.70 9.72 4.27
N LYS A 184 14.73 10.46 5.36
CA LYS A 184 14.88 11.92 5.31
C LYS A 184 16.23 12.25 4.68
N LEU A 185 16.20 13.01 3.61
CA LEU A 185 17.41 13.45 2.92
C LEU A 185 17.85 14.80 3.47
N GLY A 186 19.12 14.91 3.74
CA GLY A 186 19.77 16.15 4.12
C GLY A 186 21.01 16.41 3.25
N THR A 187 21.50 17.63 3.26
CA THR A 187 22.76 17.97 2.61
C THR A 187 23.74 18.52 3.63
N ILE A 188 24.98 18.08 3.56
CA ILE A 188 26.07 18.61 4.35
C ILE A 188 27.15 19.16 3.42
N LYS A 189 27.80 20.26 3.83
CA LYS A 189 28.98 20.78 3.16
C LYS A 189 30.20 20.06 3.73
N VAL A 190 31.02 19.49 2.88
CA VAL A 190 32.24 18.76 3.25
C VAL A 190 33.45 19.42 2.58
N GLN A 191 34.55 19.55 3.31
CA GLN A 191 35.82 20.01 2.76
C GLN A 191 36.38 18.93 1.86
N GLY A 192 36.44 19.19 0.54
CA GLY A 192 37.05 18.31 -0.46
C GLY A 192 38.46 18.77 -0.80
N LYS A 193 39.18 17.97 -1.60
CA LYS A 193 40.55 18.30 -2.03
C LYS A 193 40.65 19.60 -2.87
N SER A 194 39.56 19.97 -3.53
CA SER A 194 39.44 21.16 -4.42
C SER A 194 38.48 22.22 -3.93
N GLY A 195 38.11 22.21 -2.62
CA GLY A 195 37.18 23.18 -2.00
C GLY A 195 35.99 22.53 -1.31
N MET A 196 35.01 23.37 -0.94
CA MET A 196 33.76 22.90 -0.28
C MET A 196 32.84 22.23 -1.29
N THR A 197 32.45 20.99 -1.04
CA THR A 197 31.48 20.22 -1.83
C THR A 197 30.23 19.92 -1.01
N THR A 198 29.07 19.87 -1.65
CA THR A 198 27.81 19.47 -1.03
C THR A 198 27.66 17.96 -1.16
N LYS A 199 27.42 17.25 -0.03
CA LYS A 199 27.16 15.83 -0.01
C LYS A 199 25.76 15.57 0.54
N THR A 200 24.98 14.74 -0.15
CA THR A 200 23.69 14.27 0.35
C THR A 200 23.92 13.21 1.43
N VAL A 201 23.22 13.32 2.52
CA VAL A 201 23.21 12.34 3.63
C VAL A 201 21.79 11.83 3.85
N SER A 202 21.69 10.56 4.23
CA SER A 202 20.43 9.92 4.57
C SER A 202 20.26 9.96 6.09
N GLY A 203 19.12 10.47 6.54
CA GLY A 203 18.73 10.54 7.94
C GLY A 203 17.74 9.42 8.34
N ASP A 204 16.89 9.75 9.30
CA ASP A 204 15.88 8.85 9.85
C ASP A 204 14.84 8.43 8.81
N ARG A 205 14.20 7.30 9.09
CA ARG A 205 13.06 6.81 8.30
C ARG A 205 11.81 7.56 8.73
N ILE A 206 11.10 8.10 7.77
CA ILE A 206 9.89 8.89 7.99
C ILE A 206 8.76 8.42 7.09
N ILE A 207 7.55 8.77 7.51
CA ILE A 207 6.30 8.60 6.77
C ILE A 207 5.79 9.98 6.40
N TYR A 208 5.57 10.21 5.12
CA TYR A 208 4.82 11.36 4.62
C TYR A 208 3.35 10.97 4.47
N THR A 209 2.47 11.75 5.03
CA THR A 209 1.03 11.44 5.15
C THR A 209 0.17 12.19 4.16
N ASN A 210 0.54 13.41 3.79
CA ASN A 210 -0.20 14.28 2.88
C ASN A 210 0.43 14.31 1.50
N ASN A 211 -0.43 14.45 0.47
CA ASN A 211 0.02 14.48 -0.93
C ASN A 211 0.91 15.70 -1.20
N ASP A 212 1.97 15.47 -1.96
CA ASP A 212 2.95 16.48 -2.37
C ASP A 212 3.30 16.30 -3.86
N PRO A 213 3.79 17.33 -4.58
CA PRO A 213 4.30 17.14 -5.93
C PRO A 213 5.37 16.06 -6.04
N ALA A 214 6.22 15.88 -5.02
CA ALA A 214 7.30 14.89 -5.04
C ALA A 214 6.83 13.45 -4.78
N TYR A 215 5.74 13.25 -4.06
CA TYR A 215 5.24 11.92 -3.70
C TYR A 215 3.72 11.86 -3.56
N LEU A 216 3.15 10.71 -3.89
CA LEU A 216 1.74 10.41 -3.69
C LEU A 216 1.50 10.05 -2.23
N ALA A 217 0.53 10.70 -1.59
CA ALA A 217 0.01 10.29 -0.29
C ALA A 217 -1.48 10.62 -0.15
N LYS A 218 -2.12 10.08 0.89
CA LYS A 218 -3.53 10.31 1.21
C LYS A 218 -3.74 10.20 2.70
N ASN A 219 -4.48 11.15 3.26
CA ASN A 219 -4.69 11.25 4.69
C ASN A 219 -6.15 11.62 5.00
N ARG A 220 -6.92 10.67 5.57
CA ARG A 220 -8.29 10.92 6.06
C ARG A 220 -8.36 11.08 7.58
N TYR A 221 -7.21 11.07 8.26
CA TYR A 221 -7.11 11.11 9.72
C TYR A 221 -6.58 12.43 10.24
N ASN A 222 -6.35 13.40 9.34
CA ASN A 222 -5.77 14.70 9.69
C ASN A 222 -4.42 14.58 10.44
N LEU A 223 -3.59 13.64 10.01
CA LEU A 223 -2.25 13.42 10.55
C LEU A 223 -1.31 14.59 10.19
N PRO A 224 -0.26 14.85 11.00
CA PRO A 224 0.84 15.72 10.61
C PRO A 224 1.48 15.29 9.29
N ASP A 225 2.07 16.22 8.54
CA ASP A 225 2.69 15.96 7.23
C ASP A 225 3.79 14.90 7.28
N GLU A 226 4.59 14.91 8.35
CA GLU A 226 5.67 13.96 8.60
C GLU A 226 5.47 13.25 9.94
N LEU A 227 5.68 11.94 9.97
CA LEU A 227 5.72 11.14 11.18
C LEU A 227 6.95 10.22 11.16
N PRO A 228 7.52 9.86 12.32
CA PRO A 228 8.51 8.80 12.36
C PRO A 228 7.92 7.50 11.83
N MET A 229 8.75 6.67 11.19
CA MET A 229 8.32 5.36 10.68
C MET A 229 8.24 4.34 11.82
N ASP A 230 7.30 4.60 12.72
CA ASP A 230 6.96 3.82 13.92
C ASP A 230 5.45 3.70 14.04
N TRP A 231 4.94 2.47 14.19
CA TRP A 231 3.50 2.25 14.20
C TRP A 231 2.81 2.85 15.43
N ASN A 232 3.45 2.88 16.59
CA ASN A 232 2.84 3.45 17.79
C ASN A 232 2.65 4.96 17.62
N ALA A 233 3.65 5.67 17.09
CA ALA A 233 3.56 7.10 16.81
C ALA A 233 2.42 7.40 15.79
N ILE A 234 2.32 6.62 14.71
CA ILE A 234 1.25 6.79 13.71
C ILE A 234 -0.12 6.52 14.34
N ARG A 235 -0.25 5.44 15.12
CA ARG A 235 -1.50 5.06 15.76
C ARG A 235 -1.97 6.10 16.78
N GLU A 236 -1.08 6.65 17.58
CA GLU A 236 -1.40 7.69 18.57
C GLU A 236 -2.00 8.92 17.88
N GLU A 237 -1.42 9.36 16.77
CA GLU A 237 -1.96 10.48 15.99
C GLU A 237 -3.32 10.14 15.37
N MET A 238 -3.53 8.91 14.89
CA MET A 238 -4.83 8.48 14.33
C MET A 238 -5.97 8.42 15.36
N LEU A 239 -5.65 8.37 16.66
CA LEU A 239 -6.64 8.29 17.75
C LEU A 239 -7.03 9.66 18.33
N LYS A 240 -6.31 10.73 17.98
CA LYS A 240 -6.65 12.12 18.33
C LYS A 240 -7.85 12.61 17.53
#